data_623f1ab1d9bc1225002c6aff6b9367ce
#
_entry.id   623f1ab1d9bc1225002c6aff6b9367ce
#
_cell.length_a   1.000
_cell.length_b   1.000
_cell.length_c   1.000
_cell.angle_alpha   90.00
_cell.angle_beta   90.00
_cell.angle_gamma   90.00
#
_symmetry.space_group_name_H-M   'P 1'
#
loop_
_entity.id
_entity.type
_entity.pdbx_description
1 polymer ?
#
loop_
_entity_poly.entity_id
_entity_poly.type
_entity_poly.pdbx_seq_one_letter_code
_entity_poly.pdbx_strand_id
1 'polypeptide(L)'
;MYNKINFQAERCFHIFYQMCTGHKPEINEMCMLSTDPYDYKYQSLGEITVKSIDDTEELDATDESFDILGFDQDEKNGIYKISASLMHAGNAKFREKPREEQAEPDGTEVRNKRLRQIL
;
A
#
# COMPACT_ATOMS: atom_id res chain seq x y z
N MET A 1 14.65 23.50 1.60
CA MET A 1 14.53 23.03 3.00
C MET A 1 13.23 22.26 3.13
N TYR A 2 13.34 20.96 3.19
CA TYR A 2 12.15 20.16 3.55
C TYR A 2 11.80 20.54 4.98
N ASN A 3 10.73 21.30 5.17
CA ASN A 3 10.11 21.34 6.46
C ASN A 3 9.97 19.89 6.91
N LYS A 4 10.31 19.59 8.14
CA LYS A 4 9.86 18.38 8.78
C LYS A 4 8.34 18.46 8.76
N ILE A 5 7.78 18.09 7.60
CA ILE A 5 6.35 17.90 7.48
C ILE A 5 6.01 16.94 8.59
N ASN A 6 5.07 17.32 9.38
CA ASN A 6 4.66 16.55 10.52
C ASN A 6 3.96 15.31 9.98
N PHE A 7 4.74 14.30 9.57
CA PHE A 7 4.23 13.04 9.04
C PHE A 7 3.18 12.41 9.96
N GLN A 8 3.19 12.81 11.23
CA GLN A 8 2.20 12.38 12.20
C GLN A 8 0.81 13.00 11.97
N ALA A 9 0.72 14.15 11.30
CA ALA A 9 -0.54 14.84 11.03
C ALA A 9 -1.07 14.55 9.62
N GLU A 10 -0.26 13.94 8.76
CA GLU A 10 -0.64 13.64 7.39
C GLU A 10 -0.84 12.14 7.19
N ARG A 11 -1.71 11.84 6.27
CA ARG A 11 -2.06 10.51 5.84
C ARG A 11 -1.26 10.15 4.58
N CYS A 12 -0.87 8.88 4.42
CA CYS A 12 -0.29 8.38 3.18
C CYS A 12 -1.31 8.40 2.04
N PHE A 13 -1.00 7.86 0.88
CA PHE A 13 -1.91 7.84 -0.26
C PHE A 13 -3.24 7.15 0.06
N HIS A 14 -4.33 7.79 -0.30
CA HIS A 14 -5.68 7.34 0.02
C HIS A 14 -5.97 5.92 -0.48
N ILE A 15 -5.48 5.57 -1.66
CA ILE A 15 -5.71 4.25 -2.26
C ILE A 15 -5.27 3.10 -1.36
N PHE A 16 -4.18 3.26 -0.60
CA PHE A 16 -3.68 2.21 0.28
C PHE A 16 -4.69 1.89 1.41
N TYR A 17 -5.31 2.92 1.97
CA TYR A 17 -6.34 2.74 3.00
C TYR A 17 -7.63 2.18 2.42
N GLN A 18 -8.02 2.61 1.22
CA GLN A 18 -9.17 2.09 0.50
C GLN A 18 -9.03 0.58 0.28
N MET A 19 -7.87 0.13 -0.18
CA MET A 19 -7.58 -1.29 -0.41
C MET A 19 -7.56 -2.12 0.87
N CYS A 20 -7.28 -1.52 2.02
CA CYS A 20 -7.28 -2.19 3.32
C CYS A 20 -8.67 -2.28 3.96
N THR A 21 -9.69 -1.65 3.41
CA THR A 21 -11.04 -1.66 4.02
C THR A 21 -11.67 -3.04 4.09
N GLY A 22 -11.28 -3.94 3.19
CA GLY A 22 -11.94 -5.24 3.04
C GLY A 22 -13.29 -5.16 2.34
N HIS A 23 -13.69 -3.99 1.88
CA HIS A 23 -14.98 -3.76 1.20
C HIS A 23 -15.09 -4.52 -0.12
N LYS A 24 -13.97 -4.68 -0.83
CA LYS A 24 -13.84 -5.54 -2.01
C LYS A 24 -12.86 -6.67 -1.70
N PRO A 25 -13.34 -7.77 -1.08
CA PRO A 25 -12.47 -8.86 -0.61
C PRO A 25 -11.62 -9.48 -1.73
N GLU A 26 -12.09 -9.44 -2.96
CA GLU A 26 -11.36 -9.92 -4.14
C GLU A 26 -10.05 -9.16 -4.35
N ILE A 27 -9.98 -7.88 -4.01
CA ILE A 27 -8.75 -7.09 -4.08
C ILE A 27 -7.77 -7.55 -2.99
N ASN A 28 -8.27 -7.74 -1.78
CA ASN A 28 -7.44 -8.20 -0.66
C ASN A 28 -6.85 -9.58 -0.94
N GLU A 29 -7.64 -10.49 -1.47
CA GLU A 29 -7.21 -11.83 -1.82
C GLU A 29 -6.17 -11.81 -2.95
N MET A 30 -6.49 -11.13 -4.05
CA MET A 30 -5.61 -11.02 -5.23
C MET A 30 -4.27 -10.37 -4.89
N CYS A 31 -4.29 -9.36 -4.04
CA CYS A 31 -3.11 -8.56 -3.67
C CYS A 31 -2.45 -9.03 -2.37
N MET A 32 -2.97 -10.06 -1.74
CA MET A 32 -2.49 -10.62 -0.47
C MET A 32 -2.40 -9.55 0.64
N LEU A 33 -3.39 -8.67 0.67
CA LEU A 33 -3.47 -7.57 1.64
C LEU A 33 -4.29 -7.98 2.86
N SER A 34 -3.78 -7.63 4.04
CA SER A 34 -4.58 -7.63 5.25
C SER A 34 -5.53 -6.42 5.26
N THR A 35 -6.52 -6.47 6.13
CA THR A 35 -7.45 -5.36 6.34
C THR A 35 -7.00 -4.41 7.45
N ASP A 36 -5.82 -4.62 7.99
CA ASP A 36 -5.25 -3.75 9.01
C ASP A 36 -4.17 -2.84 8.40
N PRO A 37 -4.41 -1.52 8.33
CA PRO A 37 -3.41 -0.57 7.82
C PRO A 37 -2.11 -0.54 8.62
N TYR A 38 -2.14 -0.94 9.89
CA TYR A 38 -0.93 -1.01 10.72
C TYR A 38 0.04 -2.11 10.30
N ASP A 39 -0.41 -3.07 9.50
CA ASP A 39 0.47 -4.10 8.93
C ASP A 39 1.42 -3.55 7.86
N TYR A 40 1.23 -2.29 7.44
CA TYR A 40 2.01 -1.66 6.38
C TYR A 40 2.75 -0.44 6.90
N LYS A 41 4.07 -0.45 6.76
CA LYS A 41 4.95 0.57 7.32
C LYS A 41 4.63 1.97 6.79
N TYR A 42 4.42 2.11 5.49
CA TYR A 42 4.16 3.43 4.90
C TYR A 42 2.85 4.06 5.36
N GLN A 43 1.86 3.25 5.69
CA GLN A 43 0.54 3.73 6.12
C GLN A 43 0.48 4.01 7.61
N SER A 44 1.31 3.34 8.40
CA SER A 44 1.27 3.41 9.87
C SER A 44 2.08 4.58 10.45
N LEU A 45 2.75 5.37 9.61
CA LEU A 45 3.61 6.48 10.06
C LEU A 45 2.83 7.75 10.42
N GLY A 46 1.58 7.87 10.01
CA GLY A 46 0.76 9.06 10.23
C GLY A 46 -0.69 8.71 10.55
N GLU A 47 -1.58 9.62 10.25
CA GLU A 47 -3.02 9.43 10.45
C GLU A 47 -3.57 8.30 9.58
N ILE A 48 -4.26 7.35 10.21
CA ILE A 48 -4.91 6.23 9.51
C ILE A 48 -6.30 6.64 9.00
N THR A 49 -7.07 7.30 9.86
CA THR A 49 -8.45 7.71 9.54
C THR A 49 -8.56 9.21 9.47
N VAL A 50 -9.31 9.69 8.50
CA VAL A 50 -9.69 11.10 8.38
C VAL A 50 -11.19 11.19 8.60
N LYS A 51 -11.60 12.02 9.53
CA LYS A 51 -13.00 12.14 9.97
C LYS A 51 -14.00 12.45 8.84
N SER A 52 -13.54 13.15 7.81
CA SER A 52 -14.35 13.54 6.65
C SER A 52 -14.29 12.55 5.47
N ILE A 53 -13.56 11.46 5.60
CA ILE A 53 -13.34 10.50 4.50
C ILE A 53 -13.80 9.11 4.96
N ASP A 54 -14.71 8.52 4.19
CA ASP A 54 -15.08 7.12 4.29
C ASP A 54 -14.35 6.33 3.19
N ASP A 55 -13.32 5.59 3.57
CA ASP A 55 -12.49 4.83 2.63
C ASP A 55 -13.26 3.74 1.89
N THR A 56 -14.32 3.23 2.46
CA THR A 56 -15.20 2.25 1.82
C THR A 56 -15.96 2.87 0.65
N GLU A 57 -16.58 4.03 0.86
CA GLU A 57 -17.25 4.78 -0.20
C GLU A 57 -16.27 5.26 -1.27
N GLU A 58 -15.08 5.70 -0.84
CA GLU A 58 -14.02 6.15 -1.74
C GLU A 58 -13.48 5.01 -2.61
N LEU A 59 -13.41 3.79 -2.10
CA LEU A 59 -13.03 2.64 -2.91
C LEU A 59 -14.04 2.37 -4.03
N ASP A 60 -15.32 2.45 -3.72
CA ASP A 60 -16.36 2.31 -4.75
C ASP A 60 -16.24 3.40 -5.80
N ALA A 61 -16.03 4.64 -5.40
CA ALA A 61 -15.85 5.76 -6.31
C ALA A 61 -14.59 5.60 -7.19
N THR A 62 -13.50 5.12 -6.63
CA THR A 62 -12.26 4.83 -7.36
C THR A 62 -12.48 3.75 -8.41
N ASP A 63 -13.10 2.66 -8.02
CA ASP A 63 -13.35 1.52 -8.92
C ASP A 63 -14.32 1.89 -10.05
N GLU A 64 -15.38 2.62 -9.73
CA GLU A 64 -16.32 3.15 -10.72
C GLU A 64 -15.64 4.13 -11.69
N SER A 65 -14.74 4.96 -11.20
CA SER A 65 -13.99 5.90 -12.04
C SER A 65 -13.13 5.17 -13.06
N PHE A 66 -12.53 4.05 -12.71
CA PHE A 66 -11.80 3.21 -13.68
C PHE A 66 -12.73 2.67 -14.76
N ASP A 67 -13.93 2.24 -14.41
CA ASP A 67 -14.92 1.76 -15.38
C ASP A 67 -15.35 2.89 -16.33
N ILE A 68 -15.62 4.08 -15.81
CA ILE A 68 -16.00 5.26 -16.60
C ILE A 68 -14.88 5.65 -17.57
N LEU A 69 -13.62 5.56 -17.15
CA LEU A 69 -12.45 5.86 -17.97
C LEU A 69 -12.15 4.76 -19.01
N GLY A 70 -12.87 3.64 -18.98
CA GLY A 70 -12.75 2.58 -19.96
C GLY A 70 -11.68 1.53 -19.64
N PHE A 71 -11.17 1.47 -18.43
CA PHE A 71 -10.28 0.38 -18.01
C PHE A 71 -11.04 -0.94 -17.92
N ASP A 72 -10.49 -1.99 -18.52
CA ASP A 72 -11.03 -3.33 -18.35
C ASP A 72 -10.62 -3.94 -17.00
N GLN A 73 -11.18 -5.12 -16.68
CA GLN A 73 -10.92 -5.74 -15.39
C GLN A 73 -9.44 -6.13 -15.21
N ASP A 74 -8.76 -6.54 -16.26
CA ASP A 74 -7.33 -6.90 -16.19
C ASP A 74 -6.46 -5.66 -15.93
N GLU A 75 -6.80 -4.55 -16.56
CA GLU A 75 -6.13 -3.26 -16.31
C GLU A 75 -6.34 -2.78 -14.88
N LYS A 76 -7.58 -2.84 -14.39
CA LYS A 76 -7.90 -2.49 -12.99
C LYS A 76 -7.13 -3.39 -12.01
N ASN A 77 -7.10 -4.70 -12.25
CA ASN A 77 -6.34 -5.64 -11.44
C ASN A 77 -4.85 -5.31 -11.43
N GLY A 78 -4.30 -4.92 -12.58
CA GLY A 78 -2.92 -4.47 -12.70
C GLY A 78 -2.62 -3.24 -11.85
N ILE A 79 -3.50 -2.24 -11.85
CA ILE A 79 -3.38 -1.04 -11.04
C ILE A 79 -3.37 -1.39 -9.54
N TYR A 80 -4.30 -2.21 -9.09
CA TYR A 80 -4.35 -2.64 -7.70
C TYR A 80 -3.12 -3.45 -7.30
N LYS A 81 -2.64 -4.35 -8.15
CA LYS A 81 -1.43 -5.14 -7.89
C LYS A 81 -0.18 -4.28 -7.77
N ILE A 82 -0.01 -3.29 -8.63
CA ILE A 82 1.12 -2.35 -8.56
C ILE A 82 1.04 -1.56 -7.26
N SER A 83 -0.11 -1.04 -6.90
CA SER A 83 -0.31 -0.30 -5.65
C SER A 83 0.00 -1.18 -4.43
N ALA A 84 -0.49 -2.40 -4.43
CA ALA A 84 -0.23 -3.36 -3.35
C ALA A 84 1.25 -3.75 -3.25
N SER A 85 1.94 -3.83 -4.38
CA SER A 85 3.38 -4.14 -4.38
C SER A 85 4.20 -3.07 -3.66
N LEU A 86 3.81 -1.81 -3.78
CA LEU A 86 4.43 -0.72 -3.03
C LEU A 86 4.17 -0.85 -1.53
N MET A 87 2.97 -1.24 -1.13
CA MET A 87 2.62 -1.47 0.27
C MET A 87 3.48 -2.58 0.87
N HIS A 88 3.63 -3.70 0.18
CA HIS A 88 4.47 -4.82 0.61
C HIS A 88 5.96 -4.46 0.60
N ALA A 89 6.41 -3.72 -0.40
CA ALA A 89 7.80 -3.26 -0.48
C ALA A 89 8.19 -2.38 0.70
N GLY A 90 7.26 -1.57 1.20
CA GLY A 90 7.46 -0.73 2.38
C GLY A 90 7.78 -1.50 3.65
N ASN A 91 7.42 -2.78 3.71
CA ASN A 91 7.72 -3.66 4.85
C ASN A 91 9.09 -4.34 4.76
N ALA A 92 9.83 -4.17 3.66
CA ALA A 92 11.19 -4.66 3.54
C ALA A 92 12.10 -3.94 4.53
N LYS A 93 13.00 -4.69 5.13
CA LYS A 93 13.97 -4.19 6.09
C LYS A 93 15.37 -4.30 5.53
N PHE A 94 16.21 -3.37 5.94
CA PHE A 94 17.60 -3.28 5.52
C PHE A 94 18.51 -3.24 6.74
N ARG A 95 19.72 -3.77 6.60
CA ARG A 95 20.78 -3.68 7.62
C ARG A 95 22.01 -2.99 7.02
N GLU A 96 22.73 -2.27 7.86
CA GLU A 96 24.03 -1.73 7.48
C GLU A 96 25.06 -2.86 7.32
N LYS A 97 25.81 -2.82 6.21
CA LYS A 97 26.98 -3.68 6.07
C LYS A 97 28.10 -3.17 6.99
N PRO A 98 28.70 -4.03 7.83
CA PRO A 98 29.86 -3.63 8.63
C PRO A 98 30.97 -3.11 7.71
N ARG A 99 31.46 -1.87 7.97
CA ARG A 99 32.55 -1.19 7.25
C ARG A 99 32.25 -0.69 5.84
N GLU A 100 30.99 -0.66 5.42
CA GLU A 100 30.55 -0.07 4.15
C GLU A 100 29.44 0.95 4.42
N GLU A 101 29.39 2.04 3.63
CA GLU A 101 28.34 3.04 3.72
C GLU A 101 27.03 2.62 3.01
N GLN A 102 26.94 1.37 2.60
CA GLN A 102 25.78 0.85 1.88
C GLN A 102 24.94 -0.06 2.74
N ALA A 103 23.62 0.14 2.67
CA ALA A 103 22.65 -0.80 3.25
C ALA A 103 22.44 -2.00 2.34
N GLU A 104 22.21 -3.17 2.93
CA GLU A 104 21.81 -4.37 2.21
C GLU A 104 20.46 -4.88 2.74
N PRO A 105 19.68 -5.58 1.91
CA PRO A 105 18.46 -6.23 2.39
C PRO A 105 18.78 -7.22 3.50
N ASP A 106 17.94 -7.27 4.53
CA ASP A 106 18.11 -8.17 5.68
C ASP A 106 17.55 -9.59 5.46
N GLY A 107 17.09 -9.87 4.24
CA GLY A 107 16.45 -11.14 3.89
C GLY A 107 14.92 -11.13 4.01
N THR A 108 14.32 -10.03 4.46
CA THR A 108 12.86 -9.92 4.53
C THR A 108 12.22 -9.86 3.15
N GLU A 109 12.94 -9.38 2.14
CA GLU A 109 12.49 -9.39 0.74
C GLU A 109 12.32 -10.82 0.20
N VAL A 110 13.13 -11.76 0.65
CA VAL A 110 13.01 -13.19 0.27
C VAL A 110 11.79 -13.82 0.94
N ARG A 111 11.53 -13.43 2.19
CA ARG A 111 10.34 -13.85 2.93
C ARG A 111 9.08 -13.17 2.44
N ASN A 112 9.22 -12.05 1.75
CA ASN A 112 8.09 -11.35 1.17
C ASN A 112 7.65 -12.04 -0.14
N LYS A 113 7.28 -13.32 -0.01
CA LYS A 113 6.71 -14.12 -1.11
C LYS A 113 5.53 -13.42 -1.78
N ARG A 114 4.88 -12.52 -1.04
CA ARG A 114 3.73 -11.76 -1.51
C ARG A 114 4.08 -10.86 -2.68
N LEU A 115 5.21 -10.16 -2.64
CA LEU A 115 5.68 -9.34 -3.77
C LEU A 115 5.87 -10.17 -5.04
N ARG A 116 6.50 -11.34 -4.94
CA ARG A 116 6.77 -12.21 -6.08
C ARG A 116 5.51 -12.83 -6.67
N GLN A 117 4.50 -13.07 -5.85
CA GLN A 117 3.24 -13.68 -6.29
C GLN A 117 2.29 -12.65 -6.92
N ILE A 118 2.42 -11.38 -6.56
CA ILE A 118 1.61 -10.29 -7.11
C ILE A 118 2.14 -9.84 -8.47
N LEU A 119 3.44 -9.75 -8.59
CA LEU A 119 4.12 -9.32 -9.81
C LEU A 119 4.37 -10.50 -10.76
#